data_af9195a1eb5f54d461c19cbd2e6a6211
#
_entry.id   af9195a1eb5f54d461c19cbd2e6a6211
#
_cell.length_a   1.000
_cell.length_b   1.000
_cell.length_c   1.000
_cell.angle_alpha   90.00
_cell.angle_beta   90.00
_cell.angle_gamma   90.00
#
_symmetry.space_group_name_H-M   'P 1'
#
loop_
_entity.id
_entity.type
_entity.pdbx_description
1 polymer ?
#
loop_
_entity_poly.entity_id
_entity_poly.type
_entity_poly.pdbx_seq_one_letter_code
_entity_poly.pdbx_strand_id
1 'polypeptide(L)'
;MKGYSTQNVAELLELSPELIREIARAGILEPARTAGNHYRFDFQDIIILRTAKELLQSGVRRAEINNSLFKLKSKLPSNRPLTSLRIAGDGGAVVIREADQVYDAATGQIHFNFAVADLAGTVAPLARQAAEEAQASDQLSSDDWFDLGVDLEAVSPQDAPAAYLRALELDPYHSDAHVNIGRLLQEAGEYASAEEHYNHALDAESDNVLAAFNLGTLFEDMGRIQDAIDAYKRASNLADAHYNLSRLYELVGEHAQALKHLKTYRSLIEPS
;
A
#
# COMPACT_ATOMS: atom_id res chain seq x y z
N MET A 1 15.71 5.52 -12.48
CA MET A 1 15.46 4.78 -11.22
C MET A 1 16.51 5.17 -10.20
N LYS A 2 16.12 5.95 -9.22
CA LYS A 2 16.96 6.33 -8.07
C LYS A 2 16.48 5.52 -6.87
N GLY A 3 17.11 4.42 -6.54
CA GLY A 3 16.92 3.67 -5.29
C GLY A 3 18.23 3.69 -4.51
N TYR A 4 18.17 3.32 -3.23
CA TYR A 4 19.31 3.24 -2.34
C TYR A 4 20.21 2.06 -2.74
N SER A 5 21.54 2.26 -2.75
CA SER A 5 22.46 1.15 -2.96
C SER A 5 22.52 0.22 -1.76
N THR A 6 23.00 -1.01 -1.95
CA THR A 6 23.24 -1.92 -0.82
C THR A 6 24.14 -1.31 0.26
N GLN A 7 25.09 -0.46 -0.13
CA GLN A 7 25.99 0.22 0.80
C GLN A 7 25.25 1.29 1.63
N ASN A 8 24.43 2.13 0.97
CA ASN A 8 23.61 3.14 1.67
C ASN A 8 22.66 2.49 2.68
N VAL A 9 22.00 1.38 2.27
CA VAL A 9 21.09 0.64 3.17
C VAL A 9 21.85 -0.01 4.32
N ALA A 10 23.05 -0.55 4.06
CA ALA A 10 23.89 -1.16 5.09
C ALA A 10 24.31 -0.15 6.17
N GLU A 11 24.72 1.05 5.76
CA GLU A 11 25.09 2.15 6.66
C GLU A 11 23.88 2.66 7.43
N LEU A 12 22.74 2.86 6.75
CA LEU A 12 21.51 3.36 7.33
C LEU A 12 20.95 2.42 8.41
N LEU A 13 20.88 1.13 8.08
CA LEU A 13 20.26 0.13 8.96
C LEU A 13 21.26 -0.59 9.86
N GLU A 14 22.56 -0.26 9.77
CA GLU A 14 23.63 -0.99 10.50
C GLU A 14 23.55 -2.50 10.26
N LEU A 15 23.27 -2.90 9.03
CA LEU A 15 23.21 -4.30 8.58
C LEU A 15 24.40 -4.62 7.71
N SER A 16 24.84 -5.89 7.73
CA SER A 16 25.88 -6.30 6.78
C SER A 16 25.33 -6.32 5.35
N PRO A 17 26.11 -5.89 4.35
CA PRO A 17 25.72 -5.97 2.94
C PRO A 17 25.37 -7.41 2.49
N GLU A 18 25.97 -8.42 3.12
CA GLU A 18 25.69 -9.85 2.87
C GLU A 18 24.27 -10.21 3.28
N LEU A 19 23.84 -9.77 4.48
CA LEU A 19 22.49 -10.03 4.99
C LEU A 19 21.43 -9.36 4.13
N ILE A 20 21.66 -8.11 3.71
CA ILE A 20 20.75 -7.38 2.80
C ILE A 20 20.58 -8.15 1.49
N ARG A 21 21.70 -8.63 0.89
CA ARG A 21 21.64 -9.42 -0.34
C ARG A 21 20.97 -10.79 -0.14
N GLU A 22 21.12 -11.40 1.05
CA GLU A 22 20.44 -12.64 1.40
C GLU A 22 18.93 -12.47 1.42
N ILE A 23 18.43 -11.45 2.13
CA ILE A 23 17.00 -11.13 2.21
C ILE A 23 16.43 -10.78 0.82
N ALA A 24 17.18 -10.01 0.02
CA ALA A 24 16.80 -9.69 -1.37
C ALA A 24 16.68 -10.93 -2.26
N ARG A 25 17.57 -11.94 -2.08
CA ARG A 25 17.51 -13.21 -2.83
C ARG A 25 16.38 -14.12 -2.37
N ALA A 26 15.92 -13.97 -1.13
CA ALA A 26 14.81 -14.76 -0.59
C ALA A 26 13.43 -14.39 -1.20
N GLY A 27 13.38 -13.39 -2.10
CA GLY A 27 12.15 -12.99 -2.81
C GLY A 27 11.18 -12.16 -1.98
N ILE A 28 11.58 -11.72 -0.79
CA ILE A 28 10.78 -10.84 0.08
C ILE A 28 10.79 -9.42 -0.47
N LEU A 29 11.96 -8.98 -0.95
CA LEU A 29 12.18 -7.69 -1.60
C LEU A 29 12.14 -7.86 -3.11
N GLU A 30 11.78 -6.81 -3.82
CA GLU A 30 11.82 -6.74 -5.29
C GLU A 30 12.71 -5.57 -5.76
N PRO A 31 13.96 -5.49 -5.29
CA PRO A 31 14.80 -4.36 -5.60
C PRO A 31 15.08 -4.28 -7.10
N ALA A 32 14.97 -3.10 -7.66
CA ALA A 32 15.38 -2.83 -9.03
C ALA A 32 16.87 -3.15 -9.23
N ARG A 33 17.29 -3.37 -10.47
CA ARG A 33 18.70 -3.64 -10.81
C ARG A 33 19.19 -2.63 -11.82
N THR A 34 20.39 -2.11 -11.58
CA THR A 34 21.09 -1.27 -12.56
C THR A 34 21.60 -2.11 -13.74
N ALA A 35 22.03 -1.46 -14.83
CA ALA A 35 22.68 -2.12 -15.97
C ALA A 35 23.92 -2.95 -15.54
N GLY A 36 24.58 -2.59 -14.43
CA GLY A 36 25.68 -3.37 -13.84
C GLY A 36 25.21 -4.45 -12.85
N ASN A 37 23.93 -4.82 -12.85
CA ASN A 37 23.33 -5.86 -11.99
C ASN A 37 23.43 -5.58 -10.48
N HIS A 38 23.58 -4.30 -10.07
CA HIS A 38 23.58 -3.90 -8.67
C HIS A 38 22.15 -3.62 -8.20
N TYR A 39 21.80 -4.05 -6.98
CA TYR A 39 20.51 -3.80 -6.36
C TYR A 39 20.30 -2.30 -6.12
N ARG A 40 19.05 -1.88 -6.31
CA ARG A 40 18.50 -0.58 -5.92
C ARG A 40 17.24 -0.84 -5.11
N PHE A 41 17.26 -0.42 -3.87
CA PHE A 41 16.19 -0.62 -2.89
C PHE A 41 15.33 0.64 -2.84
N ASP A 42 14.04 0.46 -2.90
CA ASP A 42 13.08 1.53 -2.65
C ASP A 42 12.83 1.72 -1.15
N PHE A 43 11.93 2.63 -0.81
CA PHE A 43 11.60 2.91 0.58
C PHE A 43 10.89 1.72 1.26
N GLN A 44 10.03 1.01 0.56
CA GLN A 44 9.33 -0.17 1.07
C GLN A 44 10.32 -1.28 1.40
N ASP A 45 11.30 -1.50 0.54
CA ASP A 45 12.39 -2.44 0.79
C ASP A 45 13.16 -2.10 2.08
N ILE A 46 13.41 -0.80 2.33
CA ILE A 46 14.11 -0.33 3.54
C ILE A 46 13.30 -0.62 4.80
N ILE A 47 11.97 -0.39 4.77
CA ILE A 47 11.09 -0.70 5.90
C ILE A 47 11.10 -2.20 6.18
N ILE A 48 10.99 -3.05 5.16
CA ILE A 48 11.04 -4.50 5.32
C ILE A 48 12.39 -4.94 5.92
N LEU A 49 13.49 -4.39 5.45
CA LEU A 49 14.83 -4.67 5.98
C LEU A 49 14.99 -4.21 7.44
N ARG A 50 14.43 -3.06 7.80
CA ARG A 50 14.39 -2.58 9.18
C ARG A 50 13.59 -3.52 10.07
N THR A 51 12.39 -3.91 9.63
CA THR A 51 11.56 -4.88 10.36
C THR A 51 12.32 -6.21 10.54
N ALA A 52 13.01 -6.70 9.51
CA ALA A 52 13.82 -7.90 9.61
C ALA A 52 14.98 -7.75 10.62
N LYS A 53 15.62 -6.57 10.71
CA LYS A 53 16.64 -6.26 11.74
C LYS A 53 16.07 -6.40 13.14
N GLU A 54 14.94 -5.76 13.41
CA GLU A 54 14.31 -5.76 14.74
C GLU A 54 13.88 -7.19 15.15
N LEU A 55 13.34 -7.96 14.20
CA LEU A 55 13.00 -9.37 14.45
C LEU A 55 14.25 -10.23 14.77
N LEU A 56 15.38 -9.99 14.09
CA LEU A 56 16.66 -10.64 14.42
C LEU A 56 17.15 -10.27 15.82
N GLN A 57 17.04 -9.00 16.18
CA GLN A 57 17.43 -8.52 17.51
C GLN A 57 16.55 -9.09 18.63
N SER A 58 15.26 -9.36 18.36
CA SER A 58 14.36 -10.05 19.28
C SER A 58 14.54 -11.57 19.32
N GLY A 59 15.54 -12.10 18.61
CA GLY A 59 15.89 -13.53 18.68
C GLY A 59 15.18 -14.43 17.67
N VAL A 60 14.40 -13.87 16.73
CA VAL A 60 13.76 -14.66 15.67
C VAL A 60 14.80 -15.17 14.67
N ARG A 61 14.72 -16.44 14.29
CA ARG A 61 15.66 -17.05 13.35
C ARG A 61 15.43 -16.51 11.93
N ARG A 62 16.52 -16.32 11.18
CA ARG A 62 16.47 -15.80 9.79
C ARG A 62 15.53 -16.57 8.87
N ALA A 63 15.51 -17.90 8.96
CA ALA A 63 14.63 -18.73 8.17
C ALA A 63 13.13 -18.46 8.47
N GLU A 64 12.82 -18.21 9.74
CA GLU A 64 11.47 -17.88 10.18
C GLU A 64 11.04 -16.49 9.69
N ILE A 65 11.94 -15.51 9.81
CA ILE A 65 11.71 -14.16 9.28
C ILE A 65 11.43 -14.20 7.78
N ASN A 66 12.30 -14.88 7.01
CA ASN A 66 12.14 -14.97 5.57
C ASN A 66 10.82 -15.63 5.18
N ASN A 67 10.44 -16.74 5.84
CA ASN A 67 9.20 -17.44 5.54
C ASN A 67 7.97 -16.60 5.90
N SER A 68 7.99 -15.93 7.06
CA SER A 68 6.86 -15.12 7.54
C SER A 68 6.67 -13.86 6.70
N LEU A 69 7.74 -13.12 6.39
CA LEU A 69 7.66 -11.92 5.55
C LEU A 69 7.26 -12.25 4.11
N PHE A 70 7.72 -13.37 3.56
CA PHE A 70 7.32 -13.82 2.23
C PHE A 70 5.82 -14.16 2.19
N LYS A 71 5.31 -14.90 3.18
CA LYS A 71 3.88 -15.20 3.30
C LYS A 71 3.04 -13.94 3.49
N LEU A 72 3.55 -12.99 4.27
CA LEU A 72 2.89 -11.72 4.50
C LEU A 72 2.74 -10.95 3.18
N LYS A 73 3.83 -10.77 2.45
CA LYS A 73 3.84 -10.11 1.15
C LYS A 73 2.87 -10.78 0.17
N SER A 74 2.82 -12.11 0.14
CA SER A 74 1.93 -12.85 -0.76
C SER A 74 0.44 -12.76 -0.42
N LYS A 75 0.10 -12.35 0.80
CA LYS A 75 -1.29 -12.20 1.27
C LYS A 75 -1.80 -10.76 1.22
N LEU A 76 -0.91 -9.77 1.14
CA LEU A 76 -1.31 -8.37 1.08
C LEU A 76 -1.77 -8.02 -0.33
N PRO A 77 -2.89 -7.30 -0.46
CA PRO A 77 -3.26 -6.66 -1.71
C PRO A 77 -2.14 -5.72 -2.20
N SER A 78 -1.98 -5.59 -3.51
CA SER A 78 -0.90 -4.78 -4.12
C SER A 78 -0.94 -3.30 -3.72
N ASN A 79 -2.10 -2.80 -3.31
CA ASN A 79 -2.36 -1.42 -2.89
C ASN A 79 -2.25 -1.19 -1.38
N ARG A 80 -1.91 -2.21 -0.58
CA ARG A 80 -1.83 -2.06 0.88
C ARG A 80 -0.37 -2.01 1.33
N PRO A 81 0.12 -0.87 1.87
CA PRO A 81 1.50 -0.76 2.32
C PRO A 81 1.75 -1.64 3.55
N LEU A 82 2.93 -2.26 3.60
CA LEU A 82 3.39 -3.02 4.77
C LEU A 82 3.41 -2.18 6.06
N THR A 83 3.54 -0.85 5.91
CA THR A 83 3.52 0.11 7.02
C THR A 83 2.20 0.17 7.78
N SER A 84 1.11 -0.31 7.19
CA SER A 84 -0.19 -0.40 7.88
C SER A 84 -0.29 -1.57 8.87
N LEU A 85 0.72 -2.44 8.91
CA LEU A 85 0.73 -3.63 9.74
C LEU A 85 1.54 -3.42 11.01
N ARG A 86 1.13 -4.10 12.08
CA ARG A 86 1.95 -4.29 13.27
C ARG A 86 2.57 -5.67 13.25
N ILE A 87 3.89 -5.72 13.20
CA ILE A 87 4.66 -6.96 13.20
C ILE A 87 5.37 -7.08 14.55
N ALA A 88 5.34 -8.26 15.14
CA ALA A 88 5.92 -8.51 16.44
C ALA A 88 6.74 -9.81 16.43
N GLY A 89 7.73 -9.91 17.32
CA GLY A 89 8.53 -11.12 17.48
C GLY A 89 8.47 -11.63 18.91
N ASP A 90 8.27 -12.93 19.10
CA ASP A 90 8.36 -13.59 20.40
C ASP A 90 9.11 -14.90 20.32
N GLY A 91 10.16 -15.03 21.10
CA GLY A 91 10.83 -16.30 21.38
C GLY A 91 11.20 -17.17 20.19
N GLY A 92 11.08 -16.67 18.96
CA GLY A 92 11.36 -17.38 17.72
C GLY A 92 10.26 -17.37 16.67
N ALA A 93 9.08 -16.77 16.95
CA ALA A 93 7.95 -16.64 16.02
C ALA A 93 7.72 -15.19 15.57
N VAL A 94 7.13 -15.00 14.37
CA VAL A 94 6.70 -13.70 13.85
C VAL A 94 5.19 -13.59 13.96
N VAL A 95 4.71 -12.52 14.58
CA VAL A 95 3.29 -12.26 14.85
C VAL A 95 2.82 -10.99 14.16
N ILE A 96 1.61 -11.00 13.63
CA ILE A 96 0.99 -9.86 12.93
C ILE A 96 -0.27 -9.45 13.70
N ARG A 97 -0.42 -8.15 13.93
CA ARG A 97 -1.63 -7.58 14.54
C ARG A 97 -2.38 -6.75 13.52
N GLU A 98 -3.63 -7.06 13.30
CA GLU A 98 -4.52 -6.34 12.40
C GLU A 98 -5.78 -5.93 13.15
N ALA A 99 -5.98 -4.62 13.34
CA ALA A 99 -7.06 -4.05 14.15
C ALA A 99 -7.13 -4.71 15.55
N ASP A 100 -8.22 -5.42 15.87
CA ASP A 100 -8.43 -6.13 17.14
C ASP A 100 -8.05 -7.63 17.08
N GLN A 101 -7.50 -8.11 15.98
CA GLN A 101 -7.13 -9.52 15.83
C GLN A 101 -5.61 -9.68 15.76
N VAL A 102 -5.13 -10.71 16.43
CA VAL A 102 -3.72 -11.05 16.51
C VAL A 102 -3.51 -12.41 15.87
N TYR A 103 -2.68 -12.47 14.84
CA TYR A 103 -2.37 -13.71 14.17
C TYR A 103 -0.93 -14.10 14.39
N ASP A 104 -0.71 -15.32 14.82
CA ASP A 104 0.57 -15.99 14.64
C ASP A 104 0.65 -16.49 13.20
N ALA A 105 1.73 -16.18 12.51
CA ALA A 105 1.97 -16.69 11.16
C ALA A 105 2.16 -18.21 11.12
N ALA A 106 2.39 -18.87 12.27
CA ALA A 106 2.63 -20.29 12.39
C ALA A 106 1.85 -21.00 13.52
N THR A 107 1.61 -20.38 14.69
CA THR A 107 1.07 -21.07 15.88
C THR A 107 0.00 -20.34 16.70
N GLY A 108 -0.29 -19.05 16.47
CA GLY A 108 -1.35 -18.29 17.16
C GLY A 108 -0.98 -17.62 18.49
N GLN A 109 0.31 -17.43 18.88
CA GLN A 109 0.73 -16.78 20.14
C GLN A 109 1.45 -15.44 19.97
N ILE A 110 1.26 -14.48 20.92
CA ILE A 110 1.69 -13.07 20.87
C ILE A 110 2.74 -12.76 21.93
N HIS A 111 3.75 -11.90 21.64
CA HIS A 111 4.53 -11.28 22.73
C HIS A 111 5.20 -9.91 22.54
N PHE A 112 5.55 -9.34 21.40
CA PHE A 112 6.09 -7.96 21.30
C PHE A 112 5.61 -7.21 20.08
N ASN A 113 5.18 -5.94 20.25
CA ASN A 113 4.59 -5.12 19.20
C ASN A 113 5.57 -4.07 18.67
N PHE A 114 5.94 -4.16 17.38
CA PHE A 114 6.48 -3.02 16.63
C PHE A 114 5.38 -2.50 15.72
N ALA A 115 5.07 -1.22 15.78
CA ALA A 115 4.30 -0.59 14.72
C ALA A 115 5.26 -0.34 13.55
N VAL A 116 4.96 -0.86 12.37
CA VAL A 116 5.78 -0.61 11.16
C VAL A 116 5.78 0.87 10.83
N ALA A 117 4.67 1.58 11.10
CA ALA A 117 4.60 3.03 11.00
C ALA A 117 5.61 3.76 11.91
N ASP A 118 5.87 3.24 13.13
CA ASP A 118 6.88 3.83 14.03
C ASP A 118 8.30 3.61 13.50
N LEU A 119 8.53 2.49 12.81
CA LEU A 119 9.80 2.22 12.12
C LEU A 119 9.98 3.12 10.90
N ALA A 120 8.91 3.39 10.15
CA ALA A 120 8.91 4.30 9.02
C ALA A 120 9.37 5.71 9.44
N GLY A 121 8.92 6.21 10.60
CA GLY A 121 9.35 7.50 11.15
C GLY A 121 10.86 7.68 11.28
N THR A 122 11.62 6.60 11.44
CA THR A 122 13.09 6.67 11.53
C THR A 122 13.79 6.79 10.16
N VAL A 123 13.10 6.50 9.07
CA VAL A 123 13.61 6.67 7.69
C VAL A 123 12.99 7.88 6.98
N ALA A 124 12.02 8.55 7.62
CA ALA A 124 11.39 9.76 7.10
C ALA A 124 12.41 10.87 6.68
N PRO A 125 13.50 11.15 7.44
CA PRO A 125 14.47 12.15 7.03
C PRO A 125 15.10 11.86 5.67
N LEU A 126 15.29 10.58 5.34
CA LEU A 126 15.87 10.17 4.06
C LEU A 126 14.89 10.30 2.90
N ALA A 127 13.62 9.93 3.13
CA ALA A 127 12.57 10.14 2.14
C ALA A 127 12.41 11.65 1.85
N ARG A 128 12.46 12.51 2.89
CA ARG A 128 12.45 13.97 2.72
C ARG A 128 13.68 14.48 1.97
N GLN A 129 14.86 14.02 2.32
CA GLN A 129 16.07 14.41 1.61
C GLN A 129 16.02 13.95 0.15
N ALA A 130 15.55 12.73 -0.12
CA ALA A 130 15.35 12.25 -1.49
C ALA A 130 14.31 13.10 -2.25
N ALA A 131 13.23 13.53 -1.58
CA ALA A 131 12.25 14.45 -2.13
C ALA A 131 12.84 15.83 -2.43
N GLU A 132 13.62 16.40 -1.50
CA GLU A 132 14.29 17.70 -1.68
C GLU A 132 15.33 17.63 -2.82
N GLU A 133 16.13 16.57 -2.89
CA GLU A 133 17.08 16.34 -3.99
C GLU A 133 16.35 16.12 -5.32
N ALA A 134 15.20 15.46 -5.30
CA ALA A 134 14.36 15.24 -6.46
C ALA A 134 13.72 16.54 -6.95
N GLN A 135 13.21 17.37 -6.05
CA GLN A 135 12.70 18.71 -6.36
C GLN A 135 13.77 19.61 -6.99
N ALA A 136 15.04 19.45 -6.56
CA ALA A 136 16.17 20.20 -7.10
C ALA A 136 16.64 19.68 -8.48
N SER A 137 16.25 18.47 -8.88
CA SER A 137 16.60 17.89 -10.17
C SER A 137 15.37 17.87 -11.08
N ASP A 138 15.28 18.71 -12.06
CA ASP A 138 14.24 18.76 -13.12
C ASP A 138 14.13 17.43 -13.95
N GLN A 139 14.49 16.28 -13.38
CA GLN A 139 14.69 15.00 -14.07
C GLN A 139 13.71 13.88 -13.67
N LEU A 140 12.80 14.13 -12.72
CA LEU A 140 11.82 13.10 -12.34
C LEU A 140 10.64 13.08 -13.31
N SER A 141 10.24 11.87 -13.68
CA SER A 141 9.00 11.63 -14.43
C SER A 141 7.75 11.78 -13.54
N SER A 142 6.58 11.76 -14.14
CA SER A 142 5.31 11.71 -13.43
C SER A 142 5.23 10.48 -12.50
N ASP A 143 5.63 9.31 -13.00
CA ASP A 143 5.65 8.08 -12.22
C ASP A 143 6.60 8.15 -11.02
N ASP A 144 7.81 8.77 -11.20
CA ASP A 144 8.75 8.95 -10.09
C ASP A 144 8.17 9.86 -8.99
N TRP A 145 7.41 10.89 -9.36
CA TRP A 145 6.72 11.78 -8.42
C TRP A 145 5.55 11.07 -7.73
N PHE A 146 4.82 10.24 -8.46
CA PHE A 146 3.75 9.41 -7.89
C PHE A 146 4.31 8.42 -6.86
N ASP A 147 5.36 7.68 -7.21
CA ASP A 147 6.02 6.73 -6.30
C ASP A 147 6.52 7.43 -5.03
N LEU A 148 7.09 8.64 -5.18
CA LEU A 148 7.49 9.47 -4.06
C LEU A 148 6.30 9.85 -3.16
N GLY A 149 5.16 10.19 -3.75
CA GLY A 149 3.92 10.47 -3.02
C GLY A 149 3.46 9.28 -2.19
N VAL A 150 3.48 8.07 -2.76
CA VAL A 150 3.17 6.82 -2.05
C VAL A 150 4.13 6.59 -0.88
N ASP A 151 5.42 6.80 -1.07
CA ASP A 151 6.42 6.68 -0.01
C ASP A 151 6.20 7.72 1.11
N LEU A 152 5.85 8.95 0.74
CA LEU A 152 5.58 10.03 1.69
C LEU A 152 4.31 9.78 2.52
N GLU A 153 3.29 9.13 2.01
CA GLU A 153 2.10 8.77 2.81
C GLU A 153 2.48 7.98 4.07
N ALA A 154 3.48 7.12 3.96
CA ALA A 154 3.91 6.28 5.09
C ALA A 154 4.74 7.04 6.15
N VAL A 155 5.44 8.11 5.77
CA VAL A 155 6.46 8.76 6.63
C VAL A 155 6.20 10.24 6.89
N SER A 156 5.53 10.92 6.01
CA SER A 156 5.20 12.35 6.07
C SER A 156 3.91 12.62 5.29
N PRO A 157 2.75 12.13 5.79
CA PRO A 157 1.48 12.17 5.05
C PRO A 157 1.09 13.57 4.57
N GLN A 158 1.51 14.62 5.30
CA GLN A 158 1.27 16.01 4.94
C GLN A 158 2.02 16.47 3.68
N ASP A 159 3.09 15.77 3.28
CA ASP A 159 3.92 16.11 2.13
C ASP A 159 3.51 15.30 0.87
N ALA A 160 2.79 14.19 1.04
CA ALA A 160 2.34 13.32 -0.05
C ALA A 160 1.48 14.04 -1.11
N PRO A 161 0.49 14.91 -0.73
CA PRO A 161 -0.32 15.61 -1.73
C PRO A 161 0.50 16.45 -2.71
N ALA A 162 1.59 17.09 -2.24
CA ALA A 162 2.44 17.91 -3.10
C ALA A 162 3.17 17.06 -4.16
N ALA A 163 3.59 15.85 -3.82
CA ALA A 163 4.23 14.93 -4.75
C ALA A 163 3.23 14.43 -5.80
N TYR A 164 2.01 14.05 -5.41
CA TYR A 164 0.96 13.66 -6.37
C TYR A 164 0.56 14.81 -7.31
N LEU A 165 0.43 16.03 -6.78
CA LEU A 165 0.15 17.20 -7.60
C LEU A 165 1.27 17.44 -8.61
N ARG A 166 2.53 17.24 -8.21
CA ARG A 166 3.67 17.36 -9.12
C ARG A 166 3.65 16.27 -10.20
N ALA A 167 3.23 15.06 -9.88
CA ALA A 167 2.99 14.02 -10.88
C ALA A 167 1.96 14.48 -11.91
N LEU A 168 0.84 15.08 -11.47
CA LEU A 168 -0.20 15.59 -12.35
C LEU A 168 0.21 16.84 -13.17
N GLU A 169 1.14 17.65 -12.67
CA GLU A 169 1.71 18.76 -13.46
C GLU A 169 2.52 18.25 -14.64
N LEU A 170 3.17 17.09 -14.49
CA LEU A 170 3.97 16.46 -15.54
C LEU A 170 3.12 15.59 -16.48
N ASP A 171 2.17 14.87 -15.93
CA ASP A 171 1.18 14.08 -16.67
C ASP A 171 -0.23 14.31 -16.10
N PRO A 172 -1.03 15.20 -16.70
CA PRO A 172 -2.40 15.47 -16.29
C PRO A 172 -3.37 14.27 -16.42
N TYR A 173 -2.95 13.18 -17.03
CA TYR A 173 -3.73 11.94 -17.19
C TYR A 173 -3.21 10.80 -16.33
N HIS A 174 -2.34 11.06 -15.39
CA HIS A 174 -1.84 10.03 -14.47
C HIS A 174 -2.96 9.53 -13.55
N SER A 175 -3.60 8.42 -13.94
CA SER A 175 -4.81 7.88 -13.32
C SER A 175 -4.62 7.62 -11.82
N ASP A 176 -3.54 6.94 -11.42
CA ASP A 176 -3.29 6.58 -10.02
C ASP A 176 -3.02 7.79 -9.12
N ALA A 177 -2.38 8.85 -9.66
CA ALA A 177 -2.20 10.10 -8.91
C ALA A 177 -3.54 10.78 -8.63
N HIS A 178 -4.45 10.78 -9.62
CA HIS A 178 -5.81 11.25 -9.41
C HIS A 178 -6.56 10.43 -8.36
N VAL A 179 -6.44 9.09 -8.36
CA VAL A 179 -7.07 8.22 -7.35
C VAL A 179 -6.58 8.59 -5.94
N ASN A 180 -5.28 8.76 -5.75
CA ASN A 180 -4.72 9.06 -4.43
C ASN A 180 -5.09 10.46 -3.94
N ILE A 181 -5.06 11.48 -4.81
CA ILE A 181 -5.55 12.81 -4.43
C ILE A 181 -7.05 12.77 -4.10
N GLY A 182 -7.87 12.09 -4.91
CA GLY A 182 -9.29 11.91 -4.65
C GLY A 182 -9.56 11.29 -3.29
N ARG A 183 -8.79 10.28 -2.89
CA ARG A 183 -8.88 9.65 -1.57
C ARG A 183 -8.51 10.62 -0.45
N LEU A 184 -7.41 11.35 -0.57
CA LEU A 184 -7.00 12.34 0.43
C LEU A 184 -8.04 13.46 0.60
N LEU A 185 -8.65 13.92 -0.50
CA LEU A 185 -9.73 14.90 -0.47
C LEU A 185 -11.00 14.34 0.17
N GLN A 186 -11.35 13.08 -0.11
CA GLN A 186 -12.49 12.40 0.53
C GLN A 186 -12.27 12.29 2.04
N GLU A 187 -11.09 11.91 2.50
CA GLU A 187 -10.70 11.86 3.92
C GLU A 187 -10.79 13.25 4.59
N ALA A 188 -10.49 14.31 3.83
CA ALA A 188 -10.64 15.70 4.28
C ALA A 188 -12.09 16.21 4.24
N GLY A 189 -13.03 15.44 3.71
CA GLY A 189 -14.45 15.84 3.55
C GLY A 189 -14.71 16.74 2.33
N GLU A 190 -13.73 16.91 1.45
CA GLU A 190 -13.82 17.72 0.22
C GLU A 190 -14.42 16.89 -0.92
N TYR A 191 -15.66 16.42 -0.74
CA TYR A 191 -16.30 15.42 -1.59
C TYR A 191 -16.44 15.84 -3.05
N ALA A 192 -16.71 17.11 -3.34
CA ALA A 192 -16.85 17.60 -4.70
C ALA A 192 -15.53 17.50 -5.47
N SER A 193 -14.43 17.92 -4.86
CA SER A 193 -13.08 17.82 -5.44
C SER A 193 -12.63 16.36 -5.56
N ALA A 194 -12.97 15.51 -4.59
CA ALA A 194 -12.69 14.08 -4.67
C ALA A 194 -13.41 13.42 -5.85
N GLU A 195 -14.70 13.76 -6.09
CA GLU A 195 -15.49 13.28 -7.23
C GLU A 195 -14.84 13.68 -8.56
N GLU A 196 -14.36 14.92 -8.69
CA GLU A 196 -13.65 15.40 -9.89
C GLU A 196 -12.39 14.57 -10.14
N HIS A 197 -11.56 14.35 -9.13
CA HIS A 197 -10.34 13.56 -9.27
C HIS A 197 -10.61 12.10 -9.64
N TYR A 198 -11.57 11.43 -9.02
CA TYR A 198 -11.93 10.06 -9.40
C TYR A 198 -12.48 9.99 -10.83
N ASN A 199 -13.23 10.99 -11.27
CA ASN A 199 -13.68 11.05 -12.67
C ASN A 199 -12.52 11.28 -13.64
N HIS A 200 -11.55 12.14 -13.32
CA HIS A 200 -10.33 12.29 -14.14
C HIS A 200 -9.54 10.99 -14.23
N ALA A 201 -9.44 10.22 -13.15
CA ALA A 201 -8.83 8.90 -13.20
C ALA A 201 -9.56 7.96 -14.16
N LEU A 202 -10.90 7.97 -14.14
CA LEU A 202 -11.73 7.14 -15.02
C LEU A 202 -11.78 7.64 -16.46
N ASP A 203 -11.53 8.91 -16.70
CA ASP A 203 -11.39 9.50 -18.05
C ASP A 203 -10.03 9.13 -18.66
N ALA A 204 -8.98 9.06 -17.82
CA ALA A 204 -7.65 8.61 -18.24
C ALA A 204 -7.62 7.09 -18.46
N GLU A 205 -8.18 6.32 -17.55
CA GLU A 205 -8.26 4.86 -17.58
C GLU A 205 -9.68 4.41 -17.22
N SER A 206 -10.52 4.16 -18.24
CA SER A 206 -11.95 3.85 -18.04
C SER A 206 -12.21 2.56 -17.26
N ASP A 207 -11.24 1.68 -17.18
CA ASP A 207 -11.24 0.40 -16.46
C ASP A 207 -10.43 0.45 -15.15
N ASN A 208 -10.02 1.63 -14.66
CA ASN A 208 -9.39 1.78 -13.35
C ASN A 208 -10.37 1.39 -12.25
N VAL A 209 -10.14 0.20 -11.72
CA VAL A 209 -11.02 -0.45 -10.75
C VAL A 209 -11.02 0.27 -9.41
N LEU A 210 -9.86 0.81 -9.01
CA LEU A 210 -9.72 1.53 -7.74
C LEU A 210 -10.44 2.87 -7.79
N ALA A 211 -10.34 3.59 -8.90
CA ALA A 211 -11.08 4.82 -9.12
C ALA A 211 -12.59 4.58 -9.03
N ALA A 212 -13.09 3.53 -9.71
CA ALA A 212 -14.51 3.19 -9.68
C ALA A 212 -14.98 2.75 -8.28
N PHE A 213 -14.16 1.99 -7.56
CA PHE A 213 -14.45 1.57 -6.19
C PHE A 213 -14.51 2.76 -5.23
N ASN A 214 -13.49 3.62 -5.26
CA ASN A 214 -13.42 4.79 -4.39
C ASN A 214 -14.54 5.80 -4.71
N LEU A 215 -14.88 5.97 -5.97
CA LEU A 215 -16.06 6.78 -6.36
C LEU A 215 -17.36 6.20 -5.77
N GLY A 216 -17.48 4.88 -5.71
CA GLY A 216 -18.59 4.21 -5.03
C GLY A 216 -18.64 4.52 -3.54
N THR A 217 -17.50 4.47 -2.83
CA THR A 217 -17.43 4.82 -1.40
C THR A 217 -17.75 6.30 -1.18
N LEU A 218 -17.24 7.17 -2.05
CA LEU A 218 -17.54 8.61 -1.99
C LEU A 218 -19.05 8.88 -2.13
N PHE A 219 -19.72 8.23 -3.09
CA PHE A 219 -21.16 8.38 -3.26
C PHE A 219 -21.96 7.83 -2.07
N GLU A 220 -21.48 6.79 -1.40
CA GLU A 220 -22.07 6.37 -0.13
C GLU A 220 -21.92 7.44 0.96
N ASP A 221 -20.74 8.04 1.13
CA ASP A 221 -20.50 9.11 2.09
C ASP A 221 -21.41 10.33 1.83
N MET A 222 -21.73 10.57 0.56
CA MET A 222 -22.66 11.61 0.12
C MET A 222 -24.15 11.21 0.19
N GLY A 223 -24.46 9.95 0.52
CA GLY A 223 -25.83 9.41 0.51
C GLY A 223 -26.43 9.20 -0.88
N ARG A 224 -25.59 9.22 -1.94
CA ARG A 224 -25.99 9.04 -3.33
C ARG A 224 -26.00 7.55 -3.70
N ILE A 225 -26.96 6.81 -3.11
CA ILE A 225 -26.96 5.33 -3.14
C ILE A 225 -26.98 4.74 -4.55
N GLN A 226 -27.77 5.33 -5.48
CA GLN A 226 -27.85 4.80 -6.85
C GLN A 226 -26.53 5.00 -7.60
N ASP A 227 -25.88 6.14 -7.43
CA ASP A 227 -24.60 6.44 -8.04
C ASP A 227 -23.49 5.52 -7.48
N ALA A 228 -23.54 5.23 -6.17
CA ALA A 228 -22.65 4.27 -5.53
C ALA A 228 -22.80 2.87 -6.13
N ILE A 229 -24.03 2.39 -6.32
CA ILE A 229 -24.31 1.10 -6.97
C ILE A 229 -23.70 1.06 -8.37
N ASP A 230 -23.85 2.13 -9.16
CA ASP A 230 -23.35 2.16 -10.53
C ASP A 230 -21.83 2.23 -10.59
N ALA A 231 -21.19 2.96 -9.67
CA ALA A 231 -19.74 2.99 -9.53
C ALA A 231 -19.17 1.62 -9.11
N TYR A 232 -19.73 0.97 -8.10
CA TYR A 232 -19.27 -0.37 -7.68
C TYR A 232 -19.46 -1.46 -8.76
N LYS A 233 -20.46 -1.35 -9.62
CA LYS A 233 -20.61 -2.26 -10.77
C LYS A 233 -19.42 -2.18 -11.73
N ARG A 234 -18.81 -1.00 -11.89
CA ARG A 234 -17.58 -0.84 -12.70
C ARG A 234 -16.38 -1.50 -12.03
N ALA A 235 -16.37 -1.61 -10.70
CA ALA A 235 -15.33 -2.28 -9.91
C ALA A 235 -15.61 -3.78 -9.68
N SER A 236 -16.32 -4.46 -10.59
CA SER A 236 -16.86 -5.81 -10.42
C SER A 236 -15.82 -6.93 -10.33
N ASN A 237 -14.54 -6.67 -10.50
CA ASN A 237 -13.44 -7.62 -10.24
C ASN A 237 -12.93 -7.57 -8.78
N LEU A 238 -13.37 -6.60 -7.96
CA LEU A 238 -13.06 -6.53 -6.54
C LEU A 238 -14.14 -7.26 -5.72
N ALA A 239 -13.70 -8.11 -4.81
CA ALA A 239 -14.59 -8.78 -3.86
C ALA A 239 -15.37 -7.74 -3.02
N ASP A 240 -14.68 -6.71 -2.51
CA ASP A 240 -15.26 -5.67 -1.67
C ASP A 240 -16.37 -4.87 -2.39
N ALA A 241 -16.25 -4.66 -3.71
CA ALA A 241 -17.32 -4.04 -4.49
C ALA A 241 -18.59 -4.91 -4.50
N HIS A 242 -18.46 -6.23 -4.58
CA HIS A 242 -19.61 -7.14 -4.48
C HIS A 242 -20.21 -7.16 -3.07
N TYR A 243 -19.40 -7.07 -2.03
CA TYR A 243 -19.91 -6.92 -0.66
C TYR A 243 -20.72 -5.63 -0.51
N ASN A 244 -20.19 -4.50 -0.96
CA ASN A 244 -20.87 -3.20 -0.89
C ASN A 244 -22.16 -3.20 -1.75
N LEU A 245 -22.11 -3.76 -2.96
CA LEU A 245 -23.30 -3.93 -3.80
C LEU A 245 -24.37 -4.78 -3.10
N SER A 246 -24.01 -5.87 -2.44
CA SER A 246 -24.95 -6.68 -1.69
C SER A 246 -25.66 -5.87 -0.60
N ARG A 247 -24.90 -5.09 0.16
CA ARG A 247 -25.41 -4.24 1.23
C ARG A 247 -26.31 -3.12 0.70
N LEU A 248 -25.90 -2.45 -0.39
CA LEU A 248 -26.71 -1.39 -0.99
C LEU A 248 -27.99 -1.90 -1.62
N TYR A 249 -27.96 -3.04 -2.30
CA TYR A 249 -29.16 -3.66 -2.85
C TYR A 249 -30.14 -4.13 -1.75
N GLU A 250 -29.62 -4.59 -0.60
CA GLU A 250 -30.49 -4.89 0.56
C GLU A 250 -31.14 -3.62 1.08
N LEU A 251 -30.40 -2.51 1.17
CA LEU A 251 -30.90 -1.21 1.63
C LEU A 251 -32.03 -0.66 0.73
N VAL A 252 -31.93 -0.87 -0.58
CA VAL A 252 -32.98 -0.41 -1.53
C VAL A 252 -34.08 -1.44 -1.77
N GLY A 253 -34.07 -2.58 -1.06
CA GLY A 253 -35.10 -3.61 -1.15
C GLY A 253 -34.94 -4.59 -2.32
N GLU A 254 -33.85 -4.55 -3.05
CA GLU A 254 -33.56 -5.40 -4.20
C GLU A 254 -32.89 -6.71 -3.76
N HIS A 255 -33.57 -7.50 -2.91
CA HIS A 255 -33.04 -8.68 -2.22
C HIS A 255 -32.44 -9.74 -3.18
N ALA A 256 -32.99 -9.90 -4.39
CA ALA A 256 -32.46 -10.84 -5.36
C ALA A 256 -31.06 -10.45 -5.85
N GLN A 257 -30.82 -9.15 -6.08
CA GLN A 257 -29.51 -8.63 -6.44
C GLN A 257 -28.56 -8.70 -5.26
N ALA A 258 -29.02 -8.37 -4.06
CA ALA A 258 -28.24 -8.49 -2.83
C ALA A 258 -27.66 -9.90 -2.66
N LEU A 259 -28.50 -10.92 -2.77
CA LEU A 259 -28.07 -12.34 -2.67
C LEU A 259 -27.10 -12.74 -3.79
N LYS A 260 -27.33 -12.26 -5.02
CA LYS A 260 -26.42 -12.53 -6.15
C LYS A 260 -25.03 -12.00 -5.85
N HIS A 261 -24.91 -10.72 -5.44
CA HIS A 261 -23.62 -10.10 -5.16
C HIS A 261 -22.93 -10.71 -3.93
N LEU A 262 -23.68 -11.06 -2.88
CA LEU A 262 -23.13 -11.77 -1.73
C LEU A 262 -22.55 -13.15 -2.10
N LYS A 263 -23.19 -13.87 -3.01
CA LYS A 263 -22.67 -15.14 -3.53
C LYS A 263 -21.38 -14.94 -4.31
N THR A 264 -21.32 -13.92 -5.16
CA THR A 264 -20.10 -13.58 -5.92
C THR A 264 -18.96 -13.19 -4.98
N TYR A 265 -19.22 -12.35 -3.98
CA TYR A 265 -18.25 -11.99 -2.95
C TYR A 265 -17.62 -13.25 -2.34
N ARG A 266 -18.46 -14.18 -1.85
CA ARG A 266 -17.97 -15.44 -1.25
C ARG A 266 -17.11 -16.27 -2.20
N SER A 267 -17.50 -16.35 -3.47
CA SER A 267 -16.72 -17.11 -4.46
C SER A 267 -15.37 -16.47 -4.78
N LEU A 268 -15.21 -15.15 -4.57
CA LEU A 268 -13.96 -14.45 -4.80
C LEU A 268 -12.98 -14.54 -3.60
N ILE A 269 -13.52 -14.63 -2.38
CA ILE A 269 -12.69 -14.73 -1.16
C ILE A 269 -12.35 -16.16 -0.76
N GLU A 270 -13.16 -17.15 -1.18
CA GLU A 270 -12.96 -18.58 -0.93
C GLU A 270 -12.78 -19.30 -2.27
N PRO A 271 -11.65 -19.15 -2.96
CA PRO A 271 -11.40 -19.93 -4.16
C PRO A 271 -11.28 -21.42 -3.79
N SER A 272 -12.07 -22.26 -4.44
CA SER A 272 -12.16 -23.72 -4.27
C SER A 272 -10.83 -24.43 -4.61
#